data_e11df17351bbfd25fc7ea132ab65a84d
#
_entry.id   e11df17351bbfd25fc7ea132ab65a84d
#
_cell.length_a   1.000
_cell.length_b   1.000
_cell.length_c   1.000
_cell.angle_alpha   90.00
_cell.angle_beta   90.00
_cell.angle_gamma   90.00
#
_symmetry.space_group_name_H-M   'P 1'
#
loop_
_entity.id
_entity.type
_entity.pdbx_description
1 polymer ?
#
loop_
_entity_poly.entity_id
_entity_poly.type
_entity_poly.pdbx_seq_one_letter_code
_entity_poly.pdbx_strand_id
1 'polypeptide(L)'
;MTDGPGAMAPSTTGGAAISLENVTYAYQTRPQPALRDITLNISAGSTVALVGPSGAGKTTIAHLLVRFWDPQKGRVTMDSVDLVEYKLDDLRQRVALVSQDTYLFNRTLRENILVARPDAKESELEKAIERASLGDVIASLPLGIDTSVGERGVRLSGGQRQRVAIARAFLKDAPVLVLDEATSHLDAVNEHAIRVALDELMSNRTTIVIAHRLSTVRNADTIVVLDQGRVIEQGDHDELMGKNGLYARLVSYQISSHKIA
;
A
#
# COMPACT_ATOMS: atom_id res chain seq x y z
N MET A 1 -4.09 -5.71 -21.07
CA MET A 1 -4.82 -6.52 -20.08
C MET A 1 -6.24 -6.72 -20.56
N THR A 2 -6.76 -7.93 -20.50
CA THR A 2 -8.16 -8.27 -20.78
C THR A 2 -8.82 -8.62 -19.44
N ASP A 3 -10.13 -8.39 -19.36
CA ASP A 3 -10.94 -8.84 -18.23
C ASP A 3 -10.88 -10.36 -18.10
N GLY A 4 -10.82 -10.86 -16.87
CA GLY A 4 -10.93 -12.29 -16.61
C GLY A 4 -12.38 -12.79 -16.74
N PRO A 5 -12.59 -14.11 -16.73
CA PRO A 5 -13.93 -14.71 -16.84
C PRO A 5 -14.86 -14.39 -15.67
N GLY A 6 -14.34 -13.77 -14.60
CA GLY A 6 -15.10 -13.38 -13.41
C GLY A 6 -15.15 -14.50 -12.37
N ALA A 7 -14.00 -14.95 -11.88
CA ALA A 7 -13.94 -15.84 -10.74
C ALA A 7 -14.63 -15.19 -9.52
N MET A 8 -15.54 -15.93 -8.89
CA MET A 8 -16.12 -15.49 -7.62
C MET A 8 -15.07 -15.67 -6.53
N ALA A 9 -14.62 -14.55 -5.99
CA ALA A 9 -13.79 -14.58 -4.80
C ALA A 9 -14.61 -15.05 -3.59
N PRO A 10 -14.04 -15.86 -2.71
CA PRO A 10 -14.71 -16.19 -1.45
C PRO A 10 -14.94 -14.88 -0.66
N SER A 11 -16.12 -14.78 -0.04
CA SER A 11 -16.42 -13.70 0.90
C SER A 11 -15.60 -13.93 2.17
N THR A 12 -14.42 -13.32 2.26
CA THR A 12 -13.60 -13.39 3.46
C THR A 12 -13.89 -12.19 4.34
N THR A 13 -14.41 -12.45 5.54
CA THR A 13 -14.37 -11.49 6.64
C THR A 13 -12.94 -11.51 7.20
N GLY A 14 -12.18 -10.44 6.99
CA GLY A 14 -10.77 -10.34 7.34
C GLY A 14 -9.87 -10.20 6.11
N GLY A 15 -8.56 -10.44 6.27
CA GLY A 15 -7.59 -10.37 5.18
C GLY A 15 -7.73 -11.50 4.16
N ALA A 16 -7.16 -11.34 2.98
CA ALA A 16 -7.06 -12.36 1.93
C ALA A 16 -5.62 -12.88 1.82
N ALA A 17 -5.44 -14.19 1.62
CA ALA A 17 -4.12 -14.75 1.39
C ALA A 17 -3.59 -14.36 0.00
N ILE A 18 -2.31 -14.02 -0.09
CA ILE A 18 -1.64 -13.64 -1.34
C ILE A 18 -0.47 -14.60 -1.60
N SER A 19 -0.36 -15.10 -2.82
CA SER A 19 0.83 -15.85 -3.25
C SER A 19 1.37 -15.33 -4.58
N LEU A 20 2.69 -15.18 -4.63
CA LEU A 20 3.45 -14.99 -5.85
C LEU A 20 4.21 -16.31 -6.11
N GLU A 21 4.03 -16.92 -7.28
CA GLU A 21 4.62 -18.22 -7.63
C GLU A 21 5.52 -18.06 -8.85
N ASN A 22 6.85 -18.12 -8.64
CA ASN A 22 7.89 -18.01 -9.67
C ASN A 22 7.71 -16.78 -10.59
N VAL A 23 7.30 -15.65 -10.00
CA VAL A 23 6.93 -14.43 -10.74
C VAL A 23 8.15 -13.76 -11.33
N THR A 24 8.12 -13.57 -12.66
CA THR A 24 9.09 -12.77 -13.39
C THR A 24 8.38 -11.68 -14.16
N TYR A 25 8.86 -10.43 -14.01
CA TYR A 25 8.30 -9.28 -14.69
C TYR A 25 9.38 -8.31 -15.16
N ALA A 26 9.27 -7.86 -16.42
CA ALA A 26 10.13 -6.84 -17.02
C ALA A 26 9.28 -5.71 -17.63
N TYR A 27 9.68 -4.46 -17.37
CA TYR A 27 9.11 -3.31 -18.07
C TYR A 27 9.60 -3.27 -19.52
N GLN A 28 8.73 -2.94 -20.46
CA GLN A 28 9.09 -2.82 -21.88
C GLN A 28 10.24 -1.82 -22.14
N THR A 29 10.37 -0.83 -21.26
CA THR A 29 11.39 0.23 -21.35
C THR A 29 12.74 -0.15 -20.73
N ARG A 30 12.88 -1.35 -20.13
CA ARG A 30 14.10 -1.79 -19.46
C ARG A 30 14.53 -3.16 -19.95
N PRO A 31 15.83 -3.36 -20.29
CA PRO A 31 16.31 -4.65 -20.78
C PRO A 31 16.35 -5.73 -19.70
N GLN A 32 16.43 -5.34 -18.43
CA GLN A 32 16.51 -6.28 -17.31
C GLN A 32 15.16 -6.43 -16.60
N PRO A 33 14.78 -7.65 -16.20
CA PRO A 33 13.59 -7.89 -15.40
C PRO A 33 13.65 -7.12 -14.06
N ALA A 34 12.52 -6.50 -13.70
CA ALA A 34 12.33 -5.85 -12.41
C ALA A 34 12.08 -6.85 -11.29
N LEU A 35 11.49 -8.01 -11.63
CA LEU A 35 11.30 -9.16 -10.73
C LEU A 35 11.81 -10.42 -11.42
N ARG A 36 12.50 -11.28 -10.67
CA ARG A 36 13.18 -12.49 -11.17
C ARG A 36 12.88 -13.66 -10.27
N ASP A 37 11.96 -14.52 -10.69
CA ASP A 37 11.62 -15.76 -9.99
C ASP A 37 11.23 -15.53 -8.53
N ILE A 38 10.30 -14.58 -8.31
CA ILE A 38 9.80 -14.24 -6.98
C ILE A 38 8.80 -15.31 -6.56
N THR A 39 9.08 -15.96 -5.44
CA THR A 39 8.13 -16.81 -4.73
C THR A 39 7.94 -16.27 -3.32
N LEU A 40 6.70 -15.91 -2.97
CA LEU A 40 6.33 -15.29 -1.70
C LEU A 40 4.91 -15.66 -1.33
N ASN A 41 4.73 -16.14 -0.11
CA ASN A 41 3.41 -16.44 0.47
C ASN A 41 3.13 -15.47 1.62
N ILE A 42 1.96 -14.84 1.58
CA ILE A 42 1.48 -13.89 2.58
C ILE A 42 0.17 -14.44 3.14
N SER A 43 0.17 -14.78 4.41
CA SER A 43 -1.02 -15.31 5.08
C SER A 43 -2.12 -14.26 5.21
N ALA A 44 -3.38 -14.68 5.18
CA ALA A 44 -4.50 -13.79 5.42
C ALA A 44 -4.36 -13.10 6.79
N GLY A 45 -4.57 -11.77 6.81
CA GLY A 45 -4.49 -10.95 8.02
C GLY A 45 -3.08 -10.63 8.51
N SER A 46 -2.02 -11.10 7.83
CA SER A 46 -0.64 -10.78 8.21
C SER A 46 -0.13 -9.49 7.55
N THR A 47 0.86 -8.88 8.20
CA THR A 47 1.60 -7.73 7.70
C THR A 47 2.97 -8.16 7.19
N VAL A 48 3.25 -7.89 5.92
CA VAL A 48 4.55 -8.15 5.29
C VAL A 48 5.22 -6.84 4.91
N ALA A 49 6.46 -6.62 5.38
CA ALA A 49 7.27 -5.48 5.00
C ALA A 49 8.21 -5.86 3.85
N LEU A 50 8.12 -5.14 2.73
CA LEU A 50 9.06 -5.23 1.62
C LEU A 50 10.15 -4.18 1.81
N VAL A 51 11.40 -4.61 1.96
CA VAL A 51 12.56 -3.75 2.15
C VAL A 51 13.63 -4.04 1.10
N GLY A 52 14.52 -3.08 0.89
CA GLY A 52 15.61 -3.23 -0.09
C GLY A 52 15.97 -1.90 -0.75
N PRO A 53 17.07 -1.85 -1.52
CA PRO A 53 17.51 -0.66 -2.22
C PRO A 53 16.45 -0.10 -3.19
N SER A 54 16.62 1.17 -3.59
CA SER A 54 15.80 1.74 -4.66
C SER A 54 15.96 0.91 -5.94
N GLY A 55 14.86 0.62 -6.62
CA GLY A 55 14.86 -0.22 -7.83
C GLY A 55 14.90 -1.73 -7.58
N ALA A 56 14.88 -2.21 -6.33
CA ALA A 56 14.89 -3.64 -6.01
C ALA A 56 13.62 -4.41 -6.44
N GLY A 57 12.55 -3.74 -6.86
CA GLY A 57 11.31 -4.37 -7.34
C GLY A 57 10.11 -4.24 -6.39
N LYS A 58 10.23 -3.57 -5.25
CA LYS A 58 9.17 -3.44 -4.24
C LYS A 58 7.86 -2.88 -4.80
N THR A 59 7.90 -1.71 -5.42
CA THR A 59 6.73 -1.07 -6.05
C THR A 59 6.18 -1.89 -7.22
N THR A 60 7.04 -2.68 -7.90
CA THR A 60 6.58 -3.59 -8.96
C THR A 60 5.69 -4.70 -8.41
N ILE A 61 6.00 -5.26 -7.23
CA ILE A 61 5.12 -6.21 -6.55
C ILE A 61 3.77 -5.56 -6.25
N ALA A 62 3.75 -4.34 -5.67
CA ALA A 62 2.51 -3.60 -5.41
C ALA A 62 1.66 -3.42 -6.67
N HIS A 63 2.28 -3.07 -7.78
CA HIS A 63 1.60 -2.86 -9.05
C HIS A 63 1.04 -4.17 -9.66
N LEU A 64 1.70 -5.31 -9.46
CA LEU A 64 1.16 -6.61 -9.86
C LEU A 64 -0.05 -7.00 -9.02
N LEU A 65 -0.07 -6.67 -7.72
CA LEU A 65 -1.21 -6.95 -6.84
C LEU A 65 -2.49 -6.19 -7.22
N VAL A 66 -2.37 -4.94 -7.68
CA VAL A 66 -3.50 -4.18 -8.22
C VAL A 66 -3.73 -4.45 -9.71
N ARG A 67 -2.97 -5.40 -10.26
CA ARG A 67 -3.00 -5.80 -11.66
C ARG A 67 -2.96 -4.59 -12.60
N PHE A 68 -1.91 -3.74 -12.44
CA PHE A 68 -1.56 -2.75 -13.47
C PHE A 68 -0.84 -3.43 -14.64
N TRP A 69 -0.21 -4.56 -14.39
CA TRP A 69 0.41 -5.46 -15.37
C TRP A 69 0.22 -6.90 -14.95
N ASP A 70 0.28 -7.81 -15.92
CA ASP A 70 0.35 -9.25 -15.69
C ASP A 70 1.82 -9.70 -15.73
N PRO A 71 2.26 -10.69 -14.92
CA PRO A 71 3.62 -11.20 -14.98
C PRO A 71 3.88 -11.93 -16.31
N GLN A 72 5.13 -11.90 -16.81
CA GLN A 72 5.49 -12.66 -18.02
C GLN A 72 5.71 -14.15 -17.72
N LYS A 73 6.07 -14.50 -16.48
CA LYS A 73 6.18 -15.88 -16.00
C LYS A 73 5.67 -15.98 -14.58
N GLY A 74 5.20 -17.16 -14.22
CA GLY A 74 4.59 -17.40 -12.92
C GLY A 74 3.19 -16.81 -12.84
N ARG A 75 2.63 -16.75 -11.63
CA ARG A 75 1.30 -16.21 -11.36
C ARG A 75 1.24 -15.52 -10.00
N VAL A 76 0.25 -14.66 -9.85
CA VAL A 76 -0.10 -14.03 -8.57
C VAL A 76 -1.51 -14.45 -8.23
N THR A 77 -1.71 -14.98 -7.03
CA THR A 77 -3.04 -15.43 -6.59
C THR A 77 -3.52 -14.65 -5.36
N MET A 78 -4.82 -14.53 -5.22
CA MET A 78 -5.52 -14.06 -4.02
C MET A 78 -6.53 -15.14 -3.61
N ASP A 79 -6.44 -15.64 -2.38
CA ASP A 79 -7.25 -16.75 -1.87
C ASP A 79 -7.21 -17.97 -2.82
N SER A 80 -6.03 -18.30 -3.35
CA SER A 80 -5.75 -19.38 -4.31
C SER A 80 -6.33 -19.20 -5.71
N VAL A 81 -6.98 -18.07 -6.01
CA VAL A 81 -7.49 -17.73 -7.34
C VAL A 81 -6.48 -16.83 -8.05
N ASP A 82 -6.11 -17.16 -9.29
CA ASP A 82 -5.19 -16.32 -10.07
C ASP A 82 -5.82 -14.93 -10.34
N LEU A 83 -5.03 -13.86 -10.17
CA LEU A 83 -5.52 -12.50 -10.38
C LEU A 83 -6.03 -12.26 -11.80
N VAL A 84 -5.54 -13.02 -12.80
CA VAL A 84 -6.00 -12.89 -14.18
C VAL A 84 -7.42 -13.44 -14.40
N GLU A 85 -7.93 -14.26 -13.48
CA GLU A 85 -9.27 -14.81 -13.54
C GLU A 85 -10.35 -13.86 -13.01
N TYR A 86 -9.95 -12.84 -12.22
CA TYR A 86 -10.88 -11.83 -11.74
C TYR A 86 -11.28 -10.84 -12.85
N LYS A 87 -12.49 -10.30 -12.76
CA LYS A 87 -12.79 -9.02 -13.41
C LYS A 87 -11.96 -7.93 -12.74
N LEU A 88 -11.42 -7.01 -13.54
CA LEU A 88 -10.53 -5.96 -13.02
C LEU A 88 -11.16 -5.09 -11.94
N ASP A 89 -12.43 -4.75 -12.10
CA ASP A 89 -13.15 -3.92 -11.13
C ASP A 89 -13.33 -4.68 -9.81
N ASP A 90 -13.70 -5.97 -9.86
CA ASP A 90 -13.86 -6.81 -8.66
C ASP A 90 -12.52 -7.01 -7.93
N LEU A 91 -11.44 -7.26 -8.67
CA LEU A 91 -10.10 -7.35 -8.09
C LEU A 91 -9.70 -6.04 -7.42
N ARG A 92 -9.87 -4.93 -8.12
CA ARG A 92 -9.50 -3.62 -7.62
C ARG A 92 -10.34 -3.17 -6.42
N GLN A 93 -11.56 -3.66 -6.26
CA GLN A 93 -12.33 -3.45 -5.02
C GLN A 93 -11.70 -4.19 -3.82
N ARG A 94 -10.99 -5.28 -4.05
CA ARG A 94 -10.37 -6.10 -3.00
C ARG A 94 -8.96 -5.66 -2.59
N VAL A 95 -8.35 -4.72 -3.29
CA VAL A 95 -7.01 -4.20 -2.97
C VAL A 95 -7.08 -2.69 -2.80
N ALA A 96 -6.79 -2.17 -1.60
CA ALA A 96 -6.58 -0.75 -1.37
C ALA A 96 -5.10 -0.42 -1.51
N LEU A 97 -4.78 0.63 -2.28
CA LEU A 97 -3.42 1.14 -2.44
C LEU A 97 -3.34 2.57 -1.87
N VAL A 98 -2.47 2.75 -0.89
CA VAL A 98 -2.07 4.08 -0.38
C VAL A 98 -0.66 4.35 -0.89
N SER A 99 -0.55 5.15 -1.93
CA SER A 99 0.72 5.47 -2.58
C SER A 99 1.42 6.66 -1.92
N GLN A 100 2.73 6.76 -2.12
CA GLN A 100 3.56 7.90 -1.69
C GLN A 100 3.04 9.22 -2.25
N ASP A 101 2.80 9.26 -3.57
CA ASP A 101 2.24 10.41 -4.25
C ASP A 101 0.74 10.22 -4.48
N THR A 102 -0.06 10.79 -3.57
CA THR A 102 -1.51 10.74 -3.67
C THR A 102 -2.00 11.68 -4.77
N TYR A 103 -2.56 11.11 -5.84
CA TYR A 103 -3.20 11.91 -6.88
C TYR A 103 -4.61 12.35 -6.46
N LEU A 104 -4.88 13.65 -6.55
CA LEU A 104 -6.20 14.23 -6.35
C LEU A 104 -6.70 14.87 -7.64
N PHE A 105 -7.96 14.62 -7.96
CA PHE A 105 -8.61 15.20 -9.12
C PHE A 105 -9.00 16.66 -8.83
N ASN A 106 -9.10 17.49 -9.85
CA ASN A 106 -9.61 18.87 -9.75
C ASN A 106 -11.13 18.85 -9.51
N ARG A 107 -11.51 18.44 -8.33
CA ARG A 107 -12.89 18.29 -7.83
C ARG A 107 -12.95 18.71 -6.36
N THR A 108 -14.10 18.54 -5.72
CA THR A 108 -14.25 18.76 -4.28
C THR A 108 -13.49 17.69 -3.48
N LEU A 109 -13.22 17.95 -2.20
CA LEU A 109 -12.63 16.96 -1.30
C LEU A 109 -13.57 15.74 -1.16
N ARG A 110 -14.89 15.96 -1.05
CA ARG A 110 -15.93 14.91 -1.06
C ARG A 110 -15.78 13.99 -2.25
N GLU A 111 -15.83 14.53 -3.45
CA GLU A 111 -15.71 13.75 -4.68
C GLU A 111 -14.40 12.99 -4.76
N ASN A 112 -13.31 13.60 -4.27
CA ASN A 112 -12.02 12.92 -4.20
C ASN A 112 -12.02 11.71 -3.28
N ILE A 113 -12.72 11.76 -2.14
CA ILE A 113 -12.82 10.60 -1.24
C ILE A 113 -13.74 9.54 -1.86
N LEU A 114 -14.87 9.95 -2.41
CA LEU A 114 -15.87 9.07 -3.05
C LEU A 114 -15.36 8.33 -4.29
N VAL A 115 -14.22 8.72 -4.89
CA VAL A 115 -13.58 7.93 -5.97
C VAL A 115 -13.34 6.47 -5.57
N ALA A 116 -13.10 6.22 -4.27
CA ALA A 116 -12.85 4.86 -3.77
C ALA A 116 -14.12 3.98 -3.76
N ARG A 117 -15.28 4.58 -3.52
CA ARG A 117 -16.60 3.94 -3.55
C ARG A 117 -17.68 5.00 -3.82
N PRO A 118 -18.07 5.21 -5.09
CA PRO A 118 -18.97 6.28 -5.50
C PRO A 118 -20.39 6.19 -4.92
N ASP A 119 -20.83 4.98 -4.58
CA ASP A 119 -22.16 4.65 -4.02
C ASP A 119 -22.18 4.60 -2.49
N ALA A 120 -21.10 5.02 -1.82
CA ALA A 120 -21.00 5.05 -0.37
C ALA A 120 -22.07 5.98 0.24
N LYS A 121 -22.68 5.54 1.35
CA LYS A 121 -23.62 6.34 2.12
C LYS A 121 -22.89 7.47 2.85
N GLU A 122 -23.59 8.58 3.13
CA GLU A 122 -23.01 9.71 3.87
C GLU A 122 -22.40 9.28 5.21
N SER A 123 -23.07 8.40 5.95
CA SER A 123 -22.57 7.88 7.23
C SER A 123 -21.28 7.05 7.11
N GLU A 124 -21.01 6.43 5.96
CA GLU A 124 -19.75 5.70 5.68
C GLU A 124 -18.63 6.66 5.32
N LEU A 125 -18.96 7.71 4.56
CA LEU A 125 -18.04 8.80 4.24
C LEU A 125 -17.60 9.53 5.52
N GLU A 126 -18.53 9.89 6.41
CA GLU A 126 -18.24 10.54 7.69
C GLU A 126 -17.30 9.69 8.55
N LYS A 127 -17.57 8.40 8.69
CA LYS A 127 -16.68 7.46 9.41
C LYS A 127 -15.29 7.39 8.80
N ALA A 128 -15.18 7.34 7.47
CA ALA A 128 -13.89 7.30 6.80
C ALA A 128 -13.09 8.60 7.02
N ILE A 129 -13.74 9.75 7.06
CA ILE A 129 -13.18 11.07 7.37
C ILE A 129 -12.67 11.10 8.81
N GLU A 130 -13.46 10.67 9.77
CA GLU A 130 -13.10 10.63 11.18
C GLU A 130 -11.88 9.74 11.41
N ARG A 131 -11.91 8.50 10.92
CA ARG A 131 -10.81 7.53 11.04
C ARG A 131 -9.51 8.00 10.38
N ALA A 132 -9.60 8.76 9.29
CA ALA A 132 -8.46 9.36 8.61
C ALA A 132 -7.99 10.68 9.26
N SER A 133 -8.60 11.11 10.37
CA SER A 133 -8.31 12.37 11.05
C SER A 133 -8.38 13.59 10.12
N LEU A 134 -9.40 13.64 9.22
CA LEU A 134 -9.60 14.75 8.28
C LEU A 134 -10.50 15.86 8.82
N GLY A 135 -11.09 15.73 10.00
CA GLY A 135 -12.06 16.67 10.53
C GLY A 135 -11.51 18.10 10.69
N ASP A 136 -10.30 18.24 11.23
CA ASP A 136 -9.59 19.50 11.38
C ASP A 136 -9.27 20.17 10.03
N VAL A 137 -8.87 19.37 9.05
CA VAL A 137 -8.62 19.85 7.69
C VAL A 137 -9.91 20.39 7.07
N ILE A 138 -10.99 19.61 7.13
CA ILE A 138 -12.31 20.00 6.59
C ILE A 138 -12.81 21.29 7.24
N ALA A 139 -12.69 21.41 8.57
CA ALA A 139 -13.12 22.59 9.30
C ALA A 139 -12.32 23.85 8.91
N SER A 140 -11.09 23.72 8.45
CA SER A 140 -10.24 24.82 7.99
C SER A 140 -10.53 25.29 6.55
N LEU A 141 -11.30 24.50 5.78
CA LEU A 141 -11.58 24.82 4.37
C LEU A 141 -12.82 25.71 4.22
N PRO A 142 -12.85 26.64 3.23
CA PRO A 142 -13.93 27.64 3.09
C PRO A 142 -15.33 27.07 2.92
N LEU A 143 -15.48 25.93 2.25
CA LEU A 143 -16.75 25.22 2.01
C LEU A 143 -16.72 23.83 2.64
N GLY A 144 -15.90 23.61 3.68
CA GLY A 144 -15.75 22.31 4.31
C GLY A 144 -15.37 21.24 3.29
N ILE A 145 -16.02 20.09 3.37
CA ILE A 145 -15.75 18.95 2.49
C ILE A 145 -16.07 19.22 1.00
N ASP A 146 -16.92 20.22 0.71
CA ASP A 146 -17.29 20.57 -0.67
C ASP A 146 -16.34 21.65 -1.27
N THR A 147 -15.24 21.94 -0.60
CA THR A 147 -14.17 22.78 -1.13
C THR A 147 -13.43 22.05 -2.26
N SER A 148 -13.24 22.75 -3.41
CA SER A 148 -12.39 22.26 -4.50
C SER A 148 -10.92 22.24 -4.08
N VAL A 149 -10.25 21.08 -4.25
CA VAL A 149 -8.83 20.89 -3.87
C VAL A 149 -7.84 21.37 -4.94
N GLY A 150 -8.34 21.77 -6.11
CA GLY A 150 -7.52 22.19 -7.25
C GLY A 150 -6.85 21.03 -8.00
N GLU A 151 -6.13 21.38 -9.07
CA GLU A 151 -5.40 20.37 -9.86
C GLU A 151 -4.33 19.71 -8.99
N ARG A 152 -4.32 18.36 -8.99
CA ARG A 152 -3.41 17.52 -8.17
C ARG A 152 -3.45 17.85 -6.66
N GLY A 153 -4.53 18.48 -6.19
CA GLY A 153 -4.66 18.82 -4.77
C GLY A 153 -3.70 19.91 -4.31
N VAL A 154 -3.34 20.84 -5.17
CA VAL A 154 -2.36 21.93 -4.90
C VAL A 154 -2.73 22.78 -3.67
N ARG A 155 -4.00 22.80 -3.29
CA ARG A 155 -4.51 23.54 -2.11
C ARG A 155 -4.33 22.81 -0.79
N LEU A 156 -3.85 21.56 -0.82
CA LEU A 156 -3.63 20.71 0.36
C LEU A 156 -2.14 20.49 0.59
N SER A 157 -1.72 20.44 1.85
CA SER A 157 -0.37 20.01 2.21
C SER A 157 -0.13 18.53 1.87
N GLY A 158 1.12 18.07 1.89
CA GLY A 158 1.46 16.67 1.69
C GLY A 158 0.74 15.73 2.67
N GLY A 159 0.76 16.07 3.96
CA GLY A 159 0.07 15.31 5.00
C GLY A 159 -1.46 15.31 4.85
N GLN A 160 -2.05 16.41 4.40
CA GLN A 160 -3.50 16.48 4.12
C GLN A 160 -3.86 15.57 2.93
N ARG A 161 -3.07 15.58 1.83
CA ARG A 161 -3.27 14.65 0.72
C ARG A 161 -3.16 13.19 1.15
N GLN A 162 -2.20 12.89 2.04
CA GLN A 162 -2.03 11.54 2.58
C GLN A 162 -3.24 11.09 3.40
N ARG A 163 -3.81 11.97 4.25
CA ARG A 163 -5.05 11.67 4.99
C ARG A 163 -6.23 11.41 4.04
N VAL A 164 -6.30 12.10 2.89
CA VAL A 164 -7.32 11.80 1.86
C VAL A 164 -7.12 10.39 1.27
N ALA A 165 -5.88 9.96 1.01
CA ALA A 165 -5.61 8.59 0.55
C ALA A 165 -6.01 7.54 1.60
N ILE A 166 -5.76 7.83 2.88
CA ILE A 166 -6.16 6.96 4.00
C ILE A 166 -7.70 6.91 4.11
N ALA A 167 -8.39 8.05 3.98
CA ALA A 167 -9.86 8.07 3.97
C ALA A 167 -10.43 7.25 2.81
N ARG A 168 -9.83 7.33 1.61
CA ARG A 168 -10.18 6.45 0.47
C ARG A 168 -10.02 4.97 0.83
N ALA A 169 -8.93 4.60 1.50
CA ALA A 169 -8.67 3.21 1.89
C ALA A 169 -9.66 2.71 2.96
N PHE A 170 -10.03 3.56 3.93
CA PHE A 170 -11.09 3.24 4.89
C PHE A 170 -12.44 3.07 4.21
N LEU A 171 -12.81 3.99 3.31
CA LEU A 171 -14.10 3.95 2.60
C LEU A 171 -14.21 2.72 1.70
N LYS A 172 -13.10 2.31 1.08
CA LYS A 172 -13.03 1.14 0.22
C LYS A 172 -13.19 -0.17 0.99
N ASP A 173 -12.65 -0.24 2.19
CA ASP A 173 -12.70 -1.39 3.11
C ASP A 173 -12.25 -2.72 2.47
N ALA A 174 -11.15 -2.66 1.73
CA ALA A 174 -10.60 -3.82 1.01
C ALA A 174 -9.88 -4.80 1.94
N PRO A 175 -9.95 -6.15 1.70
CA PRO A 175 -9.26 -7.16 2.50
C PRO A 175 -7.73 -7.12 2.36
N VAL A 176 -7.22 -6.58 1.28
CA VAL A 176 -5.77 -6.40 1.04
C VAL A 176 -5.43 -4.92 1.02
N LEU A 177 -4.41 -4.55 1.78
CA LEU A 177 -3.88 -3.18 1.85
C LEU A 177 -2.44 -3.17 1.36
N VAL A 178 -2.13 -2.26 0.46
CA VAL A 178 -0.76 -1.96 0.02
C VAL A 178 -0.42 -0.54 0.43
N LEU A 179 0.62 -0.39 1.25
CA LEU A 179 1.15 0.90 1.70
C LEU A 179 2.51 1.13 1.03
N ASP A 180 2.58 2.09 0.11
CA ASP A 180 3.82 2.48 -0.56
C ASP A 180 4.31 3.82 0.01
N GLU A 181 5.31 3.77 0.91
CA GLU A 181 5.94 4.94 1.56
C GLU A 181 4.94 5.92 2.21
N ALA A 182 3.85 5.41 2.77
CA ALA A 182 2.72 6.21 3.24
C ALA A 182 3.03 7.25 4.34
N THR A 183 4.27 7.35 4.83
CA THR A 183 4.67 8.28 5.90
C THR A 183 5.87 9.16 5.55
N SER A 184 6.34 9.16 4.29
CA SER A 184 7.46 10.02 3.87
C SER A 184 7.04 11.50 3.80
N HIS A 185 7.93 12.41 4.20
CA HIS A 185 7.78 13.88 4.09
C HIS A 185 6.66 14.53 4.93
N LEU A 186 6.36 13.97 6.13
CA LEU A 186 5.37 14.54 7.05
C LEU A 186 6.04 15.36 8.17
N ASP A 187 5.38 16.42 8.60
CA ASP A 187 5.74 17.13 9.84
C ASP A 187 5.33 16.28 11.08
N ALA A 188 5.99 16.55 12.22
CA ALA A 188 5.84 15.73 13.43
C ALA A 188 4.40 15.66 13.98
N VAL A 189 3.58 16.71 13.80
CA VAL A 189 2.20 16.75 14.30
C VAL A 189 1.30 15.89 13.43
N ASN A 190 1.41 16.05 12.11
CA ASN A 190 0.63 15.23 11.15
C ASN A 190 1.07 13.77 11.15
N GLU A 191 2.36 13.48 11.44
CA GLU A 191 2.89 12.12 11.49
C GLU A 191 2.19 11.23 12.52
N HIS A 192 1.94 11.74 13.73
CA HIS A 192 1.29 10.95 14.78
C HIS A 192 -0.14 10.55 14.40
N ALA A 193 -0.95 11.51 13.92
CA ALA A 193 -2.32 11.24 13.51
C ALA A 193 -2.39 10.25 12.31
N ILE A 194 -1.50 10.41 11.34
CA ILE A 194 -1.41 9.50 10.20
C ILE A 194 -0.98 8.10 10.64
N ARG A 195 -0.02 7.97 11.57
CA ARG A 195 0.41 6.68 12.09
C ARG A 195 -0.73 5.95 12.79
N VAL A 196 -1.46 6.61 13.68
CA VAL A 196 -2.63 6.02 14.37
C VAL A 196 -3.67 5.55 13.35
N ALA A 197 -3.99 6.38 12.34
CA ALA A 197 -4.91 6.01 11.28
C ALA A 197 -4.42 4.82 10.44
N LEU A 198 -3.12 4.73 10.14
CA LEU A 198 -2.54 3.59 9.43
C LEU A 198 -2.55 2.31 10.26
N ASP A 199 -2.20 2.38 11.55
CA ASP A 199 -2.24 1.23 12.46
C ASP A 199 -3.67 0.66 12.55
N GLU A 200 -4.68 1.53 12.64
CA GLU A 200 -6.09 1.14 12.58
C GLU A 200 -6.47 0.56 11.22
N LEU A 201 -6.02 1.18 10.12
CA LEU A 201 -6.31 0.73 8.76
C LEU A 201 -5.72 -0.66 8.47
N MET A 202 -4.55 -0.98 9.02
CA MET A 202 -3.88 -2.27 8.87
C MET A 202 -4.59 -3.40 9.65
N SER A 203 -5.31 -3.05 10.71
CA SER A 203 -6.01 -4.02 11.56
C SER A 203 -6.99 -4.87 10.76
N ASN A 204 -6.95 -6.20 10.97
CA ASN A 204 -7.81 -7.20 10.31
C ASN A 204 -7.71 -7.25 8.78
N ARG A 205 -6.59 -6.86 8.19
CA ARG A 205 -6.33 -6.92 6.74
C ARG A 205 -4.98 -7.57 6.46
N THR A 206 -4.87 -8.16 5.29
CA THR A 206 -3.54 -8.54 4.78
C THR A 206 -2.85 -7.29 4.29
N THR A 207 -1.72 -6.94 4.90
CA THR A 207 -1.03 -5.69 4.60
C THR A 207 0.35 -5.93 4.01
N ILE A 208 0.62 -5.31 2.88
CA ILE A 208 1.94 -5.24 2.27
C ILE A 208 2.47 -3.82 2.42
N VAL A 209 3.55 -3.65 3.18
CA VAL A 209 4.17 -2.35 3.43
C VAL A 209 5.48 -2.24 2.66
N ILE A 210 5.57 -1.30 1.72
CA ILE A 210 6.84 -0.88 1.15
C ILE A 210 7.40 0.20 2.07
N ALA A 211 8.33 -0.20 2.93
CA ALA A 211 8.73 0.63 4.04
C ALA A 211 10.10 1.27 3.83
N HIS A 212 10.16 2.57 4.15
CA HIS A 212 11.38 3.34 4.30
C HIS A 212 11.65 3.74 5.77
N ARG A 213 10.75 3.40 6.70
CA ARG A 213 10.90 3.69 8.12
C ARG A 213 11.03 2.41 8.93
N LEU A 214 12.07 2.36 9.75
CA LEU A 214 12.39 1.20 10.59
C LEU A 214 11.26 0.80 11.55
N SER A 215 10.52 1.79 12.09
CA SER A 215 9.41 1.53 13.01
C SER A 215 8.30 0.68 12.39
N THR A 216 7.97 0.93 11.12
CA THR A 216 6.94 0.17 10.39
C THR A 216 7.44 -1.24 10.04
N VAL A 217 8.73 -1.37 9.68
CA VAL A 217 9.34 -2.65 9.33
C VAL A 217 9.43 -3.58 10.55
N ARG A 218 9.82 -3.04 11.70
CA ARG A 218 10.07 -3.83 12.92
C ARG A 218 8.82 -4.54 13.43
N ASN A 219 7.65 -3.97 13.21
CA ASN A 219 6.37 -4.52 13.70
C ASN A 219 5.68 -5.43 12.68
N ALA A 220 6.29 -5.68 11.51
CA ALA A 220 5.73 -6.60 10.53
C ALA A 220 5.91 -8.06 10.96
N ASP A 221 4.92 -8.91 10.67
CA ASP A 221 4.98 -10.35 10.96
C ASP A 221 6.08 -11.04 10.14
N THR A 222 6.34 -10.51 8.94
CA THR A 222 7.41 -11.00 8.07
C THR A 222 8.05 -9.83 7.33
N ILE A 223 9.37 -9.84 7.25
CA ILE A 223 10.15 -8.91 6.46
C ILE A 223 10.73 -9.66 5.28
N VAL A 224 10.54 -9.14 4.08
CA VAL A 224 11.08 -9.68 2.82
C VAL A 224 12.08 -8.69 2.26
N VAL A 225 13.32 -9.11 2.15
CA VAL A 225 14.42 -8.29 1.63
C VAL A 225 14.60 -8.58 0.15
N LEU A 226 14.40 -7.54 -0.65
CA LEU A 226 14.56 -7.59 -2.09
C LEU A 226 15.86 -6.93 -2.51
N ASP A 227 16.57 -7.57 -3.41
CA ASP A 227 17.71 -6.98 -4.12
C ASP A 227 17.73 -7.45 -5.58
N GLN A 228 17.94 -6.53 -6.51
CA GLN A 228 17.99 -6.78 -7.96
C GLN A 228 16.84 -7.68 -8.49
N GLY A 229 15.62 -7.47 -7.96
CA GLY A 229 14.43 -8.21 -8.35
C GLY A 229 14.33 -9.62 -7.77
N ARG A 230 15.11 -9.98 -6.76
CA ARG A 230 15.06 -11.28 -6.07
C ARG A 230 14.79 -11.12 -4.59
N VAL A 231 14.13 -12.10 -3.99
CA VAL A 231 14.08 -12.25 -2.53
C VAL A 231 15.43 -12.85 -2.09
N ILE A 232 16.15 -12.14 -1.23
CA ILE A 232 17.46 -12.57 -0.73
C ILE A 232 17.45 -12.93 0.75
N GLU A 233 16.56 -12.33 1.53
CA GLU A 233 16.36 -12.65 2.94
C GLU A 233 14.86 -12.57 3.26
N GLN A 234 14.42 -13.44 4.16
CA GLN A 234 13.06 -13.44 4.71
C GLN A 234 13.11 -13.90 6.15
N GLY A 235 12.31 -13.30 7.03
CA GLY A 235 12.22 -13.61 8.45
C GLY A 235 11.61 -12.46 9.24
N ASP A 236 11.63 -12.55 10.56
CA ASP A 236 11.29 -11.43 11.44
C ASP A 236 12.48 -10.48 11.67
N HIS A 237 12.24 -9.41 12.45
CA HIS A 237 13.27 -8.40 12.72
C HIS A 237 14.52 -8.99 13.39
N ASP A 238 14.33 -9.78 14.43
CA ASP A 238 15.42 -10.28 15.28
C ASP A 238 16.23 -11.35 14.52
N GLU A 239 15.56 -12.24 13.80
CA GLU A 239 16.21 -13.23 12.93
C GLU A 239 17.09 -12.56 11.87
N LEU A 240 16.56 -11.54 11.18
CA LEU A 240 17.30 -10.86 10.11
C LEU A 240 18.44 -9.99 10.64
N MET A 241 18.27 -9.38 11.81
CA MET A 241 19.38 -8.69 12.48
C MET A 241 20.49 -9.66 12.88
N GLY A 242 20.16 -10.87 13.36
CA GLY A 242 21.12 -11.91 13.72
C GLY A 242 21.93 -12.45 12.55
N LYS A 243 21.34 -12.46 11.34
CA LYS A 243 22.03 -12.90 10.09
C LYS A 243 23.12 -11.93 9.61
N ASN A 244 23.15 -10.68 10.10
CA ASN A 244 24.09 -9.63 9.67
C ASN A 244 24.15 -9.42 8.14
N GLY A 245 23.01 -9.67 7.46
CA GLY A 245 22.85 -9.60 6.01
C GLY A 245 22.56 -8.17 5.49
N LEU A 246 21.88 -8.08 4.36
CA LEU A 246 21.51 -6.79 3.77
C LEU A 246 20.52 -6.04 4.66
N TYR A 247 19.58 -6.76 5.30
CA TYR A 247 18.63 -6.16 6.24
C TYR A 247 19.33 -5.40 7.36
N ALA A 248 20.25 -6.06 8.08
CA ALA A 248 20.99 -5.44 9.19
C ALA A 248 21.77 -4.20 8.73
N ARG A 249 22.35 -4.23 7.52
CA ARG A 249 23.03 -3.08 6.93
C ARG A 249 22.08 -1.93 6.65
N LEU A 250 20.90 -2.21 6.05
CA LEU A 250 19.88 -1.18 5.77
C LEU A 250 19.40 -0.51 7.06
N VAL A 251 19.14 -1.29 8.11
CA VAL A 251 18.77 -0.79 9.44
C VAL A 251 19.88 0.12 10.01
N SER A 252 21.13 -0.30 9.95
CA SER A 252 22.28 0.49 10.45
C SER A 252 22.41 1.82 9.73
N TYR A 253 22.22 1.87 8.41
CA TYR A 253 22.24 3.11 7.64
C TYR A 253 21.11 4.07 8.05
N GLN A 254 19.87 3.56 8.26
CA GLN A 254 18.76 4.40 8.70
C GLN A 254 18.98 5.01 10.09
N ILE A 255 19.49 4.23 11.04
CA ILE A 255 19.81 4.72 12.40
C ILE A 255 20.89 5.80 12.33
N SER A 256 21.92 5.63 11.49
CA SER A 256 23.00 6.60 11.32
C SER A 256 22.51 7.92 10.72
N SER A 257 21.61 7.85 9.74
CA SER A 257 21.03 9.03 9.09
C SER A 257 20.15 9.87 10.03
N HIS A 258 19.46 9.24 10.99
CA HIS A 258 18.62 9.95 11.97
C HIS A 258 19.41 10.59 13.13
N LYS A 259 20.70 10.24 13.33
CA LYS A 259 21.55 10.83 14.36
C LYS A 259 22.25 12.13 13.90
N ILE A 260 22.19 12.43 12.60
CA ILE A 260 22.92 13.56 11.98
C ILE A 260 21.93 14.73 11.62
N ALA A 261 20.62 14.51 11.70
CA ALA A 261 19.56 15.50 11.48
C ALA A 261 19.00 16.00 12.82
#